data_1a6e645c84a9ff80cc48bdcf56581ffa
#
_entry.id   1a6e645c84a9ff80cc48bdcf56581ffa
#
_cell.length_a   1.000
_cell.length_b   1.000
_cell.length_c   1.000
_cell.angle_alpha   90.00
_cell.angle_beta   90.00
_cell.angle_gamma   90.00
#
_symmetry.space_group_name_H-M   'P 1'
#
loop_
_entity.id
_entity.type
_entity.pdbx_description
1 polymer ?
#
loop_
_entity_poly.entity_id
_entity_poly.type
_entity_poly.pdbx_seq_one_letter_code
_entity_poly.pdbx_strand_id
1 'polypeptide(L)'
;GVRCHIKIDTGMGRIGLKYDTPQECAEEIKNIINIDGLEVEGIYTHFAVADSDDEDNIKYTDRQEKFILDTYDILRKQNINLRHVHFMNSASLCYRANPASTLARAGIIMYGLCPNYPLPIPEGFKPVMSLKAVVSHVKAVKKGDCISYGRTFVADREMKIATVTIGYADGYSRLLSSKADVLLNGKRCRITGRICMDQLMIDISGINDDIHAG
;
A
#
# COMPACT_ATOMS: atom_id res chain seq x y z
N GLY A 1 13.06 6.20 -30.19
CA GLY A 1 13.82 5.82 -29.00
C GLY A 1 12.89 5.36 -27.87
N VAL A 2 13.46 4.74 -26.85
CA VAL A 2 12.73 4.32 -25.64
C VAL A 2 12.83 5.44 -24.61
N ARG A 3 11.70 6.00 -24.19
CA ARG A 3 11.66 6.98 -23.09
C ARG A 3 11.86 6.28 -21.77
N CYS A 4 12.77 6.76 -20.94
CA CYS A 4 13.11 6.13 -19.68
C CYS A 4 13.51 7.14 -18.59
N HIS A 5 13.51 6.66 -17.34
CA HIS A 5 14.06 7.35 -16.18
C HIS A 5 15.16 6.47 -15.55
N ILE A 6 16.29 7.09 -15.24
CA ILE A 6 17.41 6.41 -14.60
C ILE A 6 17.18 6.36 -13.09
N LYS A 7 17.29 5.15 -12.52
CA LYS A 7 17.22 5.00 -11.06
C LYS A 7 18.60 5.09 -10.43
N ILE A 8 18.70 5.93 -9.40
CA ILE A 8 19.86 6.06 -8.53
C ILE A 8 19.56 5.35 -7.20
N ASP A 9 20.44 4.47 -6.79
CA ASP A 9 20.37 3.86 -5.46
C ASP A 9 21.11 4.73 -4.44
N THR A 10 20.38 5.59 -3.79
CA THR A 10 20.90 6.49 -2.75
C THR A 10 20.90 5.86 -1.35
N GLY A 11 20.54 4.57 -1.24
CA GLY A 11 20.54 3.87 0.04
C GLY A 11 19.37 2.91 0.27
N MET A 12 18.48 2.69 -0.73
CA MET A 12 17.44 1.66 -0.62
C MET A 12 18.03 0.24 -0.74
N GLY A 13 19.16 0.08 -1.47
CA GLY A 13 19.86 -1.20 -1.61
C GLY A 13 19.11 -2.24 -2.44
N ARG A 14 18.22 -1.81 -3.35
CA ARG A 14 17.36 -2.74 -4.12
C ARG A 14 17.72 -2.82 -5.59
N ILE A 15 17.70 -1.73 -6.30
CA ILE A 15 18.11 -1.56 -7.70
C ILE A 15 18.55 -0.12 -7.94
N GLY A 16 19.35 0.11 -8.97
CA GLY A 16 19.77 1.45 -9.43
C GLY A 16 21.27 1.60 -9.50
N LEU A 17 21.70 2.71 -10.09
CA LEU A 17 23.10 3.11 -10.13
C LEU A 17 23.55 3.47 -8.71
N LYS A 18 24.66 2.89 -8.26
CA LYS A 18 25.22 3.18 -6.94
C LYS A 18 26.62 3.72 -7.07
N TYR A 19 26.80 4.94 -6.56
CA TYR A 19 28.08 5.65 -6.54
C TYR A 19 28.26 6.31 -5.16
N ASP A 20 29.50 6.58 -4.81
CA ASP A 20 29.82 7.20 -3.52
C ASP A 20 29.60 8.72 -3.55
N THR A 21 29.71 9.32 -4.73
CA THR A 21 29.56 10.78 -4.90
C THR A 21 28.50 11.12 -5.98
N PRO A 22 27.81 12.27 -5.81
CA PRO A 22 26.92 12.81 -6.84
C PRO A 22 27.62 13.10 -8.18
N GLN A 23 28.91 13.44 -8.15
CA GLN A 23 29.72 13.70 -9.33
C GLN A 23 29.90 12.46 -10.20
N GLU A 24 30.34 11.34 -9.61
CA GLU A 24 30.49 10.06 -10.29
C GLU A 24 29.16 9.60 -10.87
N CYS A 25 28.09 9.73 -10.10
CA CYS A 25 26.75 9.40 -10.54
C CYS A 25 26.31 10.25 -11.76
N ALA A 26 26.58 11.56 -11.74
CA ALA A 26 26.24 12.45 -12.85
C ALA A 26 27.01 12.12 -14.12
N GLU A 27 28.30 11.77 -14.03
CA GLU A 27 29.11 11.37 -15.19
C GLU A 27 28.58 10.06 -15.83
N GLU A 28 28.18 9.08 -15.02
CA GLU A 28 27.59 7.87 -15.56
C GLU A 28 26.21 8.10 -16.20
N ILE A 29 25.38 8.96 -15.61
CA ILE A 29 24.10 9.37 -16.20
C ILE A 29 24.35 10.03 -17.57
N LYS A 30 25.37 10.85 -17.69
CA LYS A 30 25.77 11.49 -18.96
C LYS A 30 26.17 10.45 -20.01
N ASN A 31 26.93 9.40 -19.62
CA ASN A 31 27.27 8.29 -20.51
C ASN A 31 26.00 7.58 -21.01
N ILE A 32 25.03 7.32 -20.12
CA ILE A 32 23.78 6.65 -20.46
C ILE A 32 22.91 7.50 -21.38
N ILE A 33 22.85 8.81 -21.18
CA ILE A 33 22.08 9.74 -22.04
C ILE A 33 22.59 9.71 -23.49
N ASN A 34 23.88 9.43 -23.70
CA ASN A 34 24.49 9.36 -25.03
C ASN A 34 24.31 8.00 -25.73
N ILE A 35 23.60 7.04 -25.12
CA ILE A 35 23.32 5.74 -25.75
C ILE A 35 22.24 5.93 -26.81
N ASP A 36 22.54 5.53 -28.06
CA ASP A 36 21.59 5.60 -29.17
C ASP A 36 20.30 4.83 -28.85
N GLY A 37 19.19 5.45 -29.15
CA GLY A 37 17.87 4.86 -28.96
C GLY A 37 17.26 5.05 -27.55
N LEU A 38 17.99 5.67 -26.61
CA LEU A 38 17.44 6.07 -25.33
C LEU A 38 17.06 7.54 -25.31
N GLU A 39 15.90 7.85 -24.73
CA GLU A 39 15.44 9.20 -24.41
C GLU A 39 15.26 9.29 -22.90
N VAL A 40 16.29 9.79 -22.21
CA VAL A 40 16.26 9.91 -20.75
C VAL A 40 15.48 11.14 -20.34
N GLU A 41 14.26 10.96 -19.84
CA GLU A 41 13.38 12.06 -19.41
C GLU A 41 13.63 12.48 -17.95
N GLY A 42 14.24 11.64 -17.13
CA GLY A 42 14.44 11.96 -15.73
C GLY A 42 15.32 11.00 -14.94
N ILE A 43 15.56 11.38 -13.70
CA ILE A 43 16.25 10.57 -12.68
C ILE A 43 15.36 10.40 -11.46
N TYR A 44 15.55 9.30 -10.73
CA TYR A 44 14.81 9.08 -9.49
C TYR A 44 15.54 8.21 -8.49
N THR A 45 15.14 8.36 -7.23
CA THR A 45 15.52 7.43 -6.16
C THR A 45 14.29 6.94 -5.40
N HIS A 46 14.48 6.08 -4.41
CA HIS A 46 13.44 5.59 -3.52
C HIS A 46 13.94 5.62 -2.08
N PHE A 47 13.22 6.29 -1.21
CA PHE A 47 13.57 6.39 0.19
C PHE A 47 13.33 5.07 0.92
N ALA A 48 14.25 4.73 1.82
CA ALA A 48 14.21 3.49 2.58
C ALA A 48 13.32 3.62 3.83
N VAL A 49 13.37 4.77 4.50
CA VAL A 49 12.79 4.99 5.85
C VAL A 49 12.07 6.34 5.99
N ALA A 50 11.45 6.83 4.89
CA ALA A 50 10.71 8.10 4.91
C ALA A 50 9.42 8.06 5.75
N ASP A 51 9.05 6.91 6.26
CA ASP A 51 7.92 6.64 7.16
C ASP A 51 8.31 6.64 8.64
N SER A 52 9.57 6.93 8.97
CA SER A 52 10.06 6.93 10.35
C SER A 52 10.17 8.34 10.90
N ASP A 53 9.88 8.50 12.18
CA ASP A 53 10.09 9.70 13.02
C ASP A 53 11.37 9.63 13.87
N ASP A 54 12.14 8.54 13.77
CA ASP A 54 13.44 8.39 14.40
C ASP A 54 14.46 9.32 13.76
N GLU A 55 15.27 10.01 14.60
CA GLU A 55 16.22 11.02 14.14
C GLU A 55 17.27 10.49 13.16
N ASP A 56 17.77 9.27 13.36
CA ASP A 56 18.79 8.70 12.48
C ASP A 56 18.19 8.29 11.14
N ASN A 57 16.94 7.82 11.13
CA ASN A 57 16.19 7.54 9.92
C ASN A 57 15.81 8.82 9.15
N ILE A 58 15.50 9.90 9.86
CA ILE A 58 15.29 11.22 9.25
C ILE A 58 16.57 11.69 8.55
N LYS A 59 17.71 11.67 9.26
CA LYS A 59 19.02 12.01 8.70
C LYS A 59 19.41 11.13 7.52
N TYR A 60 19.04 9.84 7.57
CA TYR A 60 19.27 8.91 6.47
C TYR A 60 18.48 9.32 5.23
N THR A 61 17.19 9.64 5.39
CA THR A 61 16.34 10.10 4.31
C THR A 61 16.82 11.44 3.74
N ASP A 62 17.27 12.38 4.60
CA ASP A 62 17.84 13.66 4.17
C ASP A 62 19.11 13.46 3.31
N ARG A 63 19.97 12.50 3.65
CA ARG A 63 21.14 12.16 2.83
C ARG A 63 20.74 11.59 1.47
N GLN A 64 19.71 10.71 1.43
CA GLN A 64 19.20 10.18 0.17
C GLN A 64 18.65 11.29 -0.74
N GLU A 65 17.89 12.21 -0.15
CA GLU A 65 17.31 13.35 -0.86
C GLU A 65 18.39 14.30 -1.37
N LYS A 66 19.33 14.66 -0.49
CA LYS A 66 20.47 15.52 -0.86
C LYS A 66 21.28 14.94 -2.01
N PHE A 67 21.59 13.64 -1.98
CA PHE A 67 22.38 13.00 -3.02
C PHE A 67 21.72 13.14 -4.41
N ILE A 68 20.43 12.85 -4.52
CA ILE A 68 19.75 12.96 -5.82
C ILE A 68 19.60 14.40 -6.29
N LEU A 69 19.37 15.35 -5.39
CA LEU A 69 19.28 16.77 -5.72
C LEU A 69 20.64 17.32 -6.15
N ASP A 70 21.72 17.01 -5.44
CA ASP A 70 23.07 17.39 -5.83
C ASP A 70 23.45 16.80 -7.20
N THR A 71 23.10 15.52 -7.46
CA THR A 71 23.31 14.89 -8.78
C THR A 71 22.56 15.64 -9.89
N TYR A 72 21.28 15.98 -9.65
CA TYR A 72 20.47 16.73 -10.60
C TYR A 72 21.02 18.13 -10.87
N ASP A 73 21.49 18.81 -9.84
CA ASP A 73 22.11 20.15 -9.98
C ASP A 73 23.43 20.12 -10.76
N ILE A 74 24.24 19.06 -10.58
CA ILE A 74 25.46 18.87 -11.37
C ILE A 74 25.12 18.69 -12.85
N LEU A 75 24.13 17.85 -13.19
CA LEU A 75 23.66 17.66 -14.55
C LEU A 75 23.18 18.97 -15.17
N ARG A 76 22.38 19.77 -14.44
CA ARG A 76 21.92 21.08 -14.89
C ARG A 76 23.07 22.06 -15.16
N LYS A 77 24.08 22.08 -14.32
CA LYS A 77 25.28 22.92 -14.51
C LYS A 77 26.08 22.50 -15.75
N GLN A 78 25.96 21.26 -16.18
CA GLN A 78 26.53 20.74 -17.43
C GLN A 78 25.58 20.90 -18.64
N ASN A 79 24.52 21.71 -18.54
CA ASN A 79 23.47 21.92 -19.55
C ASN A 79 22.67 20.65 -19.90
N ILE A 80 22.65 19.64 -19.04
CA ILE A 80 21.79 18.47 -19.16
C ILE A 80 20.49 18.74 -18.40
N ASN A 81 19.44 19.12 -19.12
CA ASN A 81 18.16 19.51 -18.55
C ASN A 81 17.15 18.34 -18.63
N LEU A 82 17.17 17.48 -17.63
CA LEU A 82 16.17 16.43 -17.49
C LEU A 82 14.82 17.02 -17.06
N ARG A 83 13.76 16.54 -17.65
CA ARG A 83 12.39 16.99 -17.36
C ARG A 83 11.94 16.65 -15.95
N HIS A 84 12.42 15.50 -15.42
CA HIS A 84 11.95 14.98 -14.15
C HIS A 84 13.11 14.63 -13.20
N VAL A 85 12.94 15.05 -11.94
CA VAL A 85 13.63 14.49 -10.79
C VAL A 85 12.57 14.08 -9.78
N HIS A 86 12.58 12.81 -9.33
CA HIS A 86 11.55 12.39 -8.41
C HIS A 86 12.02 11.34 -7.39
N PHE A 87 11.54 11.49 -6.17
CA PHE A 87 11.94 10.66 -5.05
C PHE A 87 10.78 10.35 -4.07
N MET A 88 9.63 11.02 -4.18
CA MET A 88 8.51 10.81 -3.28
C MET A 88 7.84 9.45 -3.49
N ASN A 89 7.79 8.65 -2.42
CA ASN A 89 6.96 7.46 -2.26
C ASN A 89 5.69 7.80 -1.43
N SER A 90 4.89 6.81 -1.04
CA SER A 90 3.69 7.05 -0.22
C SER A 90 3.99 7.73 1.10
N ALA A 91 5.06 7.35 1.80
CA ALA A 91 5.43 7.92 3.08
C ALA A 91 5.88 9.39 2.94
N SER A 92 6.80 9.66 2.02
CA SER A 92 7.26 11.03 1.82
C SER A 92 6.16 11.96 1.27
N LEU A 93 5.22 11.42 0.47
CA LEU A 93 4.04 12.19 0.06
C LEU A 93 3.17 12.60 1.25
N CYS A 94 3.03 11.73 2.24
CA CYS A 94 2.22 12.00 3.43
C CYS A 94 2.92 12.90 4.46
N TYR A 95 4.23 12.70 4.67
CA TYR A 95 4.91 13.25 5.85
C TYR A 95 6.08 14.19 5.51
N ARG A 96 6.56 14.19 4.27
CA ARG A 96 7.77 14.91 3.83
C ARG A 96 7.65 15.48 2.42
N ALA A 97 6.48 15.96 2.01
CA ALA A 97 6.29 16.48 0.66
C ALA A 97 7.34 17.58 0.34
N ASN A 98 8.06 17.39 -0.76
CA ASN A 98 9.07 18.33 -1.22
C ASN A 98 8.79 18.76 -2.66
N PRO A 99 8.58 20.07 -2.92
CA PRO A 99 8.25 20.57 -4.26
C PRO A 99 9.38 20.42 -5.28
N ALA A 100 10.62 20.13 -4.85
CA ALA A 100 11.71 19.81 -5.76
C ALA A 100 11.47 18.47 -6.51
N SER A 101 10.67 17.57 -5.95
CA SER A 101 10.26 16.34 -6.64
C SER A 101 9.15 16.65 -7.65
N THR A 102 9.46 16.52 -8.93
CA THR A 102 8.52 16.85 -10.02
C THR A 102 7.37 15.83 -10.19
N LEU A 103 7.48 14.67 -9.58
CA LEU A 103 6.49 13.60 -9.61
C LEU A 103 6.39 12.93 -8.24
N ALA A 104 5.19 12.49 -7.88
CA ALA A 104 4.95 11.62 -6.73
C ALA A 104 4.55 10.21 -7.19
N ARG A 105 5.11 9.20 -6.54
CA ARG A 105 4.79 7.79 -6.81
C ARG A 105 3.98 7.24 -5.65
N ALA A 106 2.70 7.59 -5.61
CA ALA A 106 1.77 7.02 -4.65
C ALA A 106 1.63 5.49 -4.87
N GLY A 107 1.80 4.73 -3.82
CA GLY A 107 1.69 3.27 -3.79
C GLY A 107 0.63 2.85 -2.77
N ILE A 108 1.06 2.31 -1.63
CA ILE A 108 0.15 1.73 -0.61
C ILE A 108 -0.90 2.72 -0.09
N ILE A 109 -0.61 4.02 -0.10
CA ILE A 109 -1.57 5.06 0.30
C ILE A 109 -2.83 5.06 -0.58
N MET A 110 -2.72 4.68 -1.84
CA MET A 110 -3.86 4.58 -2.76
C MET A 110 -4.81 3.44 -2.38
N TYR A 111 -4.31 2.43 -1.69
CA TYR A 111 -5.13 1.32 -1.17
C TYR A 111 -5.72 1.63 0.22
N GLY A 112 -5.48 2.82 0.76
CA GLY A 112 -5.92 3.22 2.10
C GLY A 112 -5.07 2.65 3.22
N LEU A 113 -3.86 2.17 2.90
CA LEU A 113 -2.93 1.67 3.89
C LEU A 113 -2.02 2.80 4.36
N CYS A 114 -1.90 2.95 5.68
CA CYS A 114 -0.99 3.91 6.28
C CYS A 114 0.46 3.46 6.07
N PRO A 115 1.35 4.32 5.55
CA PRO A 115 2.77 3.99 5.39
C PRO A 115 3.48 3.72 6.72
N ASN A 116 3.08 4.39 7.80
CA ASN A 116 3.62 4.17 9.14
C ASN A 116 2.48 4.12 10.17
N TYR A 117 2.14 2.92 10.64
CA TYR A 117 1.22 2.77 11.76
C TYR A 117 1.98 2.93 13.10
N PRO A 118 1.48 3.71 14.09
CA PRO A 118 0.11 4.23 14.20
C PRO A 118 -0.09 5.66 13.67
N LEU A 119 0.84 6.25 12.93
CA LEU A 119 0.66 7.60 12.42
C LEU A 119 -0.57 7.67 11.50
N PRO A 120 -1.42 8.68 11.65
CA PRO A 120 -2.61 8.81 10.84
C PRO A 120 -2.25 9.14 9.39
N ILE A 121 -3.07 8.66 8.45
CA ILE A 121 -3.04 9.15 7.08
C ILE A 121 -3.49 10.62 7.13
N PRO A 122 -2.77 11.56 6.47
CA PRO A 122 -3.16 12.97 6.46
C PRO A 122 -4.59 13.18 5.97
N GLU A 123 -5.24 14.22 6.46
CA GLU A 123 -6.59 14.58 6.03
C GLU A 123 -6.67 14.79 4.51
N GLY A 124 -7.76 14.37 3.89
CA GLY A 124 -7.97 14.47 2.45
C GLY A 124 -7.59 13.22 1.65
N PHE A 125 -6.79 12.31 2.18
CA PHE A 125 -6.54 11.03 1.54
C PHE A 125 -7.72 10.08 1.72
N LYS A 126 -8.14 9.42 0.64
CA LYS A 126 -9.22 8.41 0.66
C LYS A 126 -8.76 7.14 -0.04
N PRO A 127 -9.09 5.95 0.52
CA PRO A 127 -8.85 4.70 -0.18
C PRO A 127 -9.58 4.68 -1.52
N VAL A 128 -8.89 4.29 -2.59
CA VAL A 128 -9.50 4.11 -3.92
C VAL A 128 -9.94 2.67 -4.17
N MET A 129 -9.56 1.73 -3.29
CA MET A 129 -9.93 0.32 -3.38
C MET A 129 -10.91 -0.05 -2.27
N SER A 130 -11.95 -0.78 -2.63
CA SER A 130 -12.85 -1.44 -1.68
C SER A 130 -13.12 -2.87 -2.14
N LEU A 131 -13.19 -3.81 -1.19
CA LEU A 131 -13.60 -5.18 -1.44
C LEU A 131 -15.07 -5.33 -1.04
N LYS A 132 -15.91 -5.77 -1.98
CA LYS A 132 -17.33 -5.96 -1.76
C LYS A 132 -17.73 -7.38 -2.11
N ALA A 133 -18.67 -7.93 -1.36
CA ALA A 133 -19.24 -9.24 -1.62
C ALA A 133 -20.74 -9.24 -1.25
N VAL A 134 -21.48 -10.23 -1.71
CA VAL A 134 -22.94 -10.31 -1.58
C VAL A 134 -23.28 -11.32 -0.49
N VAL A 135 -24.35 -11.06 0.26
CA VAL A 135 -24.98 -12.04 1.15
C VAL A 135 -25.75 -13.04 0.31
N SER A 136 -25.38 -14.32 0.36
CA SER A 136 -26.05 -15.39 -0.39
C SER A 136 -27.12 -16.14 0.40
N HIS A 137 -27.04 -16.10 1.74
CA HIS A 137 -27.97 -16.81 2.62
C HIS A 137 -28.03 -16.18 4.01
N VAL A 138 -29.19 -16.22 4.61
CA VAL A 138 -29.41 -15.79 6.00
C VAL A 138 -30.19 -16.88 6.74
N LYS A 139 -29.77 -17.21 7.96
CA LYS A 139 -30.45 -18.21 8.82
C LYS A 139 -30.28 -17.87 10.29
N ALA A 140 -31.24 -18.35 11.09
CA ALA A 140 -31.09 -18.43 12.54
C ALA A 140 -30.35 -19.72 12.92
N VAL A 141 -29.52 -19.64 13.95
CA VAL A 141 -28.86 -20.80 14.59
C VAL A 141 -29.17 -20.76 16.09
N LYS A 142 -29.24 -21.93 16.71
CA LYS A 142 -29.54 -22.06 18.14
C LYS A 142 -28.24 -22.16 18.95
N LYS A 143 -28.31 -21.94 20.24
CA LYS A 143 -27.20 -22.23 21.17
C LYS A 143 -26.77 -23.70 20.99
N GLY A 144 -25.47 -23.89 20.82
CA GLY A 144 -24.85 -25.21 20.58
C GLY A 144 -24.64 -25.59 19.12
N ASP A 145 -25.26 -24.86 18.17
CA ASP A 145 -25.00 -25.09 16.76
C ASP A 145 -23.58 -24.69 16.38
N CYS A 146 -22.97 -25.50 15.51
CA CYS A 146 -21.61 -25.27 15.03
C CYS A 146 -21.63 -24.55 13.69
N ILE A 147 -20.67 -23.64 13.47
CA ILE A 147 -20.52 -22.90 12.23
C ILE A 147 -19.17 -23.22 11.59
N SER A 148 -19.21 -23.59 10.29
CA SER A 148 -18.06 -23.84 9.44
C SER A 148 -17.20 -25.06 9.80
N TYR A 149 -16.13 -25.22 9.04
CA TYR A 149 -15.22 -26.36 9.11
C TYR A 149 -14.52 -26.47 10.47
N GLY A 150 -14.38 -27.71 10.94
CA GLY A 150 -13.67 -28.03 12.16
C GLY A 150 -14.43 -27.64 13.43
N ARG A 151 -15.67 -27.17 13.32
CA ARG A 151 -16.52 -26.78 14.45
C ARG A 151 -15.81 -25.85 15.42
N THR A 152 -14.99 -24.95 14.89
CA THR A 152 -14.16 -24.01 15.70
C THR A 152 -14.97 -22.87 16.31
N PHE A 153 -16.20 -22.67 15.83
CA PHE A 153 -17.18 -21.75 16.39
C PHE A 153 -18.44 -22.52 16.77
N VAL A 154 -18.87 -22.38 18.01
CA VAL A 154 -20.11 -22.93 18.57
C VAL A 154 -20.94 -21.75 19.06
N ALA A 155 -22.17 -21.64 18.62
CA ALA A 155 -23.08 -20.58 19.04
C ALA A 155 -23.36 -20.68 20.55
N ASP A 156 -23.11 -19.59 21.29
CA ASP A 156 -23.32 -19.50 22.74
C ASP A 156 -24.75 -19.06 23.10
N ARG A 157 -25.50 -18.58 22.12
CA ARG A 157 -26.86 -18.11 22.18
C ARG A 157 -27.58 -18.36 20.85
N GLU A 158 -28.82 -18.00 20.76
CA GLU A 158 -29.49 -17.86 19.47
C GLU A 158 -28.88 -16.68 18.68
N MET A 159 -28.53 -16.92 17.41
CA MET A 159 -27.84 -15.98 16.54
C MET A 159 -28.45 -15.94 15.15
N LYS A 160 -28.36 -14.78 14.48
CA LYS A 160 -28.66 -14.63 13.06
C LYS A 160 -27.34 -14.60 12.29
N ILE A 161 -27.18 -15.52 11.36
CA ILE A 161 -25.93 -15.71 10.59
C ILE A 161 -26.21 -15.42 9.12
N ALA A 162 -25.33 -14.61 8.51
CA ALA A 162 -25.31 -14.43 7.07
C ALA A 162 -24.10 -15.14 6.44
N THR A 163 -24.30 -15.76 5.29
CA THR A 163 -23.26 -16.31 4.44
C THR A 163 -22.93 -15.30 3.34
N VAL A 164 -21.65 -15.01 3.15
CA VAL A 164 -21.12 -14.03 2.20
C VAL A 164 -20.28 -14.76 1.15
N THR A 165 -20.45 -14.39 -0.11
CA THR A 165 -19.81 -15.03 -1.27
C THR A 165 -18.38 -14.54 -1.50
N ILE A 166 -17.49 -14.76 -0.52
CA ILE A 166 -16.06 -14.55 -0.63
C ILE A 166 -15.32 -15.51 0.30
N GLY A 167 -14.21 -16.05 -0.17
CA GLY A 167 -13.39 -16.97 0.58
C GLY A 167 -11.92 -16.93 0.20
N TYR A 168 -11.14 -17.94 0.62
CA TYR A 168 -9.71 -17.93 0.40
C TYR A 168 -9.30 -18.14 -1.07
N ALA A 169 -10.15 -18.73 -1.91
CA ALA A 169 -9.90 -18.81 -3.35
C ALA A 169 -9.95 -17.44 -4.04
N ASP A 170 -10.66 -16.45 -3.45
CA ASP A 170 -10.71 -15.07 -3.90
C ASP A 170 -9.56 -14.22 -3.34
N GLY A 171 -8.64 -14.83 -2.57
CA GLY A 171 -7.55 -14.13 -1.90
C GLY A 171 -7.89 -13.62 -0.50
N TYR A 172 -9.10 -13.88 0.02
CA TYR A 172 -9.46 -13.48 1.38
C TYR A 172 -8.82 -14.41 2.43
N SER A 173 -7.86 -13.90 3.18
CA SER A 173 -6.99 -14.73 4.03
C SER A 173 -7.76 -15.58 5.04
N ARG A 174 -7.54 -16.91 5.03
CA ARG A 174 -8.08 -17.85 6.01
C ARG A 174 -7.62 -17.59 7.45
N LEU A 175 -6.50 -16.87 7.64
CA LEU A 175 -6.00 -16.47 8.95
C LEU A 175 -6.92 -15.48 9.68
N LEU A 176 -7.83 -14.84 8.94
CA LEU A 176 -8.84 -13.92 9.47
C LEU A 176 -10.07 -14.64 10.08
N SER A 177 -10.12 -15.97 10.01
CA SER A 177 -11.21 -16.79 10.55
C SER A 177 -11.45 -16.47 12.04
N SER A 178 -12.68 -16.10 12.39
CA SER A 178 -13.11 -15.67 13.75
C SER A 178 -12.32 -14.52 14.37
N LYS A 179 -11.51 -13.79 13.57
CA LYS A 179 -10.65 -12.69 14.06
C LYS A 179 -10.99 -11.34 13.45
N ALA A 180 -11.50 -11.32 12.23
CA ALA A 180 -11.81 -10.08 11.53
C ALA A 180 -13.30 -9.77 11.55
N ASP A 181 -13.60 -8.51 11.22
CA ASP A 181 -14.95 -8.02 11.00
C ASP A 181 -15.11 -7.60 9.53
N VAL A 182 -16.33 -7.66 9.04
CA VAL A 182 -16.76 -7.03 7.79
C VAL A 182 -17.80 -5.97 8.08
N LEU A 183 -18.04 -5.07 7.13
CA LEU A 183 -19.10 -4.07 7.24
C LEU A 183 -20.35 -4.55 6.49
N LEU A 184 -21.48 -4.56 7.16
CA LEU A 184 -22.80 -4.77 6.58
C LEU A 184 -23.68 -3.56 6.95
N ASN A 185 -24.13 -2.82 5.97
CA ASN A 185 -24.87 -1.55 6.17
C ASN A 185 -24.16 -0.59 7.14
N GLY A 186 -22.81 -0.48 7.02
CA GLY A 186 -21.97 0.37 7.85
C GLY A 186 -21.71 -0.14 9.28
N LYS A 187 -22.28 -1.28 9.67
CA LYS A 187 -22.07 -1.90 10.99
C LYS A 187 -21.05 -3.04 10.91
N ARG A 188 -20.21 -3.17 11.94
CA ARG A 188 -19.23 -4.26 12.03
C ARG A 188 -19.90 -5.57 12.40
N CYS A 189 -19.66 -6.61 11.59
CA CYS A 189 -20.13 -7.97 11.78
C CYS A 189 -18.94 -8.91 11.89
N ARG A 190 -18.86 -9.66 12.98
CA ARG A 190 -17.77 -10.61 13.23
C ARG A 190 -17.85 -11.80 12.28
N ILE A 191 -16.72 -12.17 11.68
CA ILE A 191 -16.59 -13.43 10.96
C ILE A 191 -16.67 -14.57 11.98
N THR A 192 -17.59 -15.53 11.74
CA THR A 192 -17.86 -16.67 12.64
C THR A 192 -17.43 -17.97 12.00
N GLY A 193 -16.55 -18.70 12.69
CA GLY A 193 -15.98 -19.94 12.19
C GLY A 193 -14.90 -19.73 11.12
N ARG A 194 -14.49 -20.84 10.49
CA ARG A 194 -13.43 -20.80 9.46
C ARG A 194 -13.94 -20.24 8.14
N ILE A 195 -13.10 -19.41 7.50
CA ILE A 195 -13.33 -18.99 6.12
C ILE A 195 -13.18 -20.19 5.20
N CYS A 196 -14.17 -20.40 4.32
CA CYS A 196 -14.23 -21.48 3.35
C CYS A 196 -13.54 -21.07 2.03
N MET A 197 -13.58 -21.92 1.03
CA MET A 197 -13.00 -21.67 -0.29
C MET A 197 -13.63 -20.43 -0.94
N ASP A 198 -14.96 -20.38 -1.02
CA ASP A 198 -15.72 -19.37 -1.75
C ASP A 198 -16.71 -18.61 -0.86
N GLN A 199 -16.71 -18.87 0.45
CA GLN A 199 -17.71 -18.33 1.37
C GLN A 199 -17.13 -18.09 2.76
N LEU A 200 -17.70 -17.13 3.48
CA LEU A 200 -17.51 -16.96 4.92
C LEU A 200 -18.85 -16.64 5.59
N MET A 201 -18.94 -16.86 6.89
CA MET A 201 -20.11 -16.57 7.70
C MET A 201 -19.86 -15.44 8.65
N ILE A 202 -20.88 -14.59 8.88
CA ILE A 202 -20.82 -13.45 9.78
C ILE A 202 -21.99 -13.44 10.75
N ASP A 203 -21.76 -13.00 11.96
CA ASP A 203 -22.81 -12.73 12.96
C ASP A 203 -23.49 -11.41 12.64
N ILE A 204 -24.76 -11.47 12.29
CA ILE A 204 -25.61 -10.32 12.01
C ILE A 204 -26.70 -10.10 13.09
N SER A 205 -26.59 -10.74 14.24
CA SER A 205 -27.59 -10.67 15.32
C SER A 205 -27.82 -9.24 15.84
N GLY A 206 -26.80 -8.36 15.73
CA GLY A 206 -26.88 -6.94 16.09
C GLY A 206 -27.38 -6.02 14.98
N ILE A 207 -27.80 -6.55 13.83
CA ILE A 207 -28.33 -5.76 12.72
C ILE A 207 -29.85 -5.76 12.78
N ASN A 208 -30.42 -4.57 12.91
CA ASN A 208 -31.89 -4.39 12.97
C ASN A 208 -32.54 -4.32 11.57
N ASP A 209 -31.71 -4.19 10.52
CA ASP A 209 -32.18 -4.11 9.17
C ASP A 209 -32.61 -5.51 8.67
N ASP A 210 -33.58 -5.52 7.76
CA ASP A 210 -34.00 -6.77 7.12
C ASP A 210 -32.96 -7.17 6.05
N ILE A 211 -32.11 -8.12 6.42
CA ILE A 211 -31.03 -8.60 5.55
C ILE A 211 -31.51 -9.86 4.83
N HIS A 212 -31.45 -9.81 3.51
CA HIS A 212 -31.79 -10.92 2.59
C HIS A 212 -30.58 -11.34 1.78
N ALA A 213 -30.74 -12.47 1.07
CA ALA A 213 -29.84 -12.85 -0.02
C ALA A 213 -30.06 -11.92 -1.23
N GLY A 214 -28.96 -11.49 -1.89
CA GLY A 214 -28.99 -10.64 -3.09
C GLY A 214 -28.28 -9.33 -2.93
#